data_5147920fad2953aded9a0c0ebfe42d2d
#
_entry.id   5147920fad2953aded9a0c0ebfe42d2d
#
_cell.length_a   1.000
_cell.length_b   1.000
_cell.length_c   1.000
_cell.angle_alpha   90.00
_cell.angle_beta   90.00
_cell.angle_gamma   90.00
#
_symmetry.space_group_name_H-M   'P 1'
#
loop_
_entity.id
_entity.type
_entity.pdbx_description
1 polymer ?
#
loop_
_entity_poly.entity_id
_entity_poly.type
_entity_poly.pdbx_seq_one_letter_code
_entity_poly.pdbx_strand_id
1 'polypeptide(L)'
;MKSKTKNRTILVVEDERPLVQAIETKLEKNGFDVITARTVEQAARYLEEINNIEAIWLDHYLPGDKTGLDFVAMLKSPDSKWKKLPVFIVSNTASNNNVRSYLRLGVSKYCVKADHRLDEIVTEIADFLDNPEK
;
A
#
# COMPACT_ATOMS: atom_id res chain seq x y z
N MET A 1 2.47 -30.77 5.09
CA MET A 1 1.65 -29.72 4.68
C MET A 1 1.87 -28.45 5.49
N LYS A 2 1.79 -27.37 4.84
CA LYS A 2 2.04 -26.17 5.51
C LYS A 2 0.96 -25.86 6.53
N SER A 3 1.34 -25.29 7.61
CA SER A 3 0.38 -24.99 8.65
C SER A 3 -0.64 -23.98 8.15
N LYS A 4 -1.71 -23.85 8.87
CA LYS A 4 -2.78 -22.97 8.50
C LYS A 4 -2.53 -21.58 8.95
N THR A 5 -1.46 -20.98 8.53
CA THR A 5 -1.24 -19.60 8.87
C THR A 5 -2.23 -18.74 8.10
N LYS A 6 -2.65 -17.67 8.71
CA LYS A 6 -3.50 -16.72 8.04
C LYS A 6 -2.71 -16.06 6.93
N ASN A 7 -3.40 -15.74 5.85
CA ASN A 7 -2.80 -14.95 4.81
C ASN A 7 -2.54 -13.55 5.33
N ARG A 8 -1.50 -12.93 4.81
CA ARG A 8 -1.24 -11.53 5.09
C ARG A 8 -2.25 -10.69 4.32
N THR A 9 -2.74 -9.65 4.93
CA THR A 9 -3.74 -8.77 4.33
C THR A 9 -3.10 -7.48 3.87
N ILE A 10 -3.34 -7.12 2.62
CA ILE A 10 -2.85 -5.88 2.02
C ILE A 10 -4.03 -4.95 1.80
N LEU A 11 -3.91 -3.72 2.26
CA LEU A 11 -4.90 -2.70 1.97
C LEU A 11 -4.49 -1.98 0.69
N VAL A 12 -5.34 -2.05 -0.33
CA VAL A 12 -5.07 -1.42 -1.62
C VAL A 12 -5.94 -0.18 -1.73
N VAL A 13 -5.30 0.99 -1.81
CA VAL A 13 -6.00 2.26 -1.89
C VAL A 13 -5.82 2.78 -3.31
N GLU A 14 -6.81 2.55 -4.13
CA GLU A 14 -6.76 2.82 -5.56
C GLU A 14 -8.18 3.03 -6.05
N ASP A 15 -8.36 3.99 -6.94
CA ASP A 15 -9.68 4.41 -7.39
C ASP A 15 -10.09 3.80 -8.73
N GLU A 16 -9.14 3.47 -9.56
CA GLU A 16 -9.41 3.00 -10.91
C GLU A 16 -9.82 1.53 -10.90
N ARG A 17 -11.09 1.26 -11.14
CA ARG A 17 -11.65 -0.07 -10.93
C ARG A 17 -10.94 -1.19 -11.68
N PRO A 18 -10.65 -1.07 -12.98
CA PRO A 18 -9.96 -2.18 -13.66
C PRO A 18 -8.58 -2.45 -13.08
N LEU A 19 -7.90 -1.40 -12.64
CA LEU A 19 -6.59 -1.55 -12.03
C LEU A 19 -6.70 -2.23 -10.67
N VAL A 20 -7.71 -1.85 -9.88
CA VAL A 20 -7.95 -2.50 -8.59
C VAL A 20 -8.14 -4.00 -8.77
N GLN A 21 -8.93 -4.39 -9.77
CA GLN A 21 -9.18 -5.80 -10.01
C GLN A 21 -7.91 -6.54 -10.40
N ALA A 22 -7.07 -5.92 -11.21
CA ALA A 22 -5.81 -6.53 -11.62
C ALA A 22 -4.86 -6.69 -10.44
N ILE A 23 -4.78 -5.66 -9.60
CA ILE A 23 -3.93 -5.70 -8.41
C ILE A 23 -4.41 -6.80 -7.47
N GLU A 24 -5.71 -6.84 -7.22
CA GLU A 24 -6.29 -7.81 -6.33
C GLU A 24 -6.02 -9.23 -6.79
N THR A 25 -6.20 -9.49 -8.09
CA THR A 25 -5.96 -10.82 -8.64
C THR A 25 -4.51 -11.24 -8.44
N LYS A 26 -3.58 -10.33 -8.70
CA LYS A 26 -2.17 -10.68 -8.58
C LYS A 26 -1.73 -10.89 -7.14
N LEU A 27 -2.24 -10.06 -6.24
CA LEU A 27 -1.93 -10.24 -4.83
C LEU A 27 -2.50 -11.55 -4.31
N GLU A 28 -3.72 -11.88 -4.69
CA GLU A 28 -4.34 -13.12 -4.23
C GLU A 28 -3.60 -14.35 -4.75
N LYS A 29 -3.10 -14.27 -5.98
CA LYS A 29 -2.29 -15.37 -6.52
C LYS A 29 -1.01 -15.59 -5.73
N ASN A 30 -0.54 -14.57 -5.04
CA ASN A 30 0.67 -14.66 -4.24
C ASN A 30 0.38 -14.90 -2.77
N GLY A 31 -0.85 -15.28 -2.45
CA GLY A 31 -1.20 -15.70 -1.11
C GLY A 31 -1.64 -14.60 -0.17
N PHE A 32 -1.93 -13.42 -0.68
CA PHE A 32 -2.40 -12.31 0.14
C PHE A 32 -3.91 -12.23 0.13
N ASP A 33 -4.47 -11.78 1.23
CA ASP A 33 -5.86 -11.31 1.25
C ASP A 33 -5.83 -9.82 0.94
N VAL A 34 -6.87 -9.32 0.31
CA VAL A 34 -6.90 -7.94 -0.16
C VAL A 34 -8.14 -7.23 0.32
N ILE A 35 -7.95 -6.03 0.82
CA ILE A 35 -9.05 -5.12 1.15
C ILE A 35 -8.84 -3.89 0.31
N THR A 36 -9.88 -3.41 -0.35
CA THR A 36 -9.73 -2.28 -1.26
C THR A 36 -10.46 -1.06 -0.73
N ALA A 37 -9.85 0.10 -0.92
CA ALA A 37 -10.44 1.38 -0.56
C ALA A 37 -10.25 2.34 -1.72
N ARG A 38 -11.19 3.24 -1.90
CA ARG A 38 -11.15 4.20 -3.01
C ARG A 38 -10.73 5.59 -2.58
N THR A 39 -10.79 5.87 -1.30
CA THR A 39 -10.43 7.18 -0.75
C THR A 39 -9.59 7.00 0.48
N VAL A 40 -8.90 8.08 0.86
CA VAL A 40 -8.12 8.07 2.11
C VAL A 40 -9.04 7.87 3.31
N GLU A 41 -10.20 8.50 3.29
CA GLU A 41 -11.14 8.37 4.40
C GLU A 41 -11.61 6.93 4.59
N GLN A 42 -11.88 6.25 3.49
CA GLN A 42 -12.29 4.85 3.56
C GLN A 42 -11.14 3.97 4.06
N ALA A 43 -9.93 4.24 3.56
CA ALA A 43 -8.75 3.48 3.99
C ALA A 43 -8.50 3.66 5.49
N ALA A 44 -8.62 4.89 5.99
CA ALA A 44 -8.42 5.14 7.41
C ALA A 44 -9.44 4.40 8.26
N ARG A 45 -10.68 4.34 7.80
CA ARG A 45 -11.71 3.63 8.52
C ARG A 45 -11.41 2.13 8.58
N TYR A 46 -10.95 1.55 7.48
CA TYR A 46 -10.60 0.13 7.46
C TYR A 46 -9.44 -0.16 8.41
N LEU A 47 -8.46 0.74 8.49
CA LEU A 47 -7.35 0.53 9.42
C LEU A 47 -7.83 0.50 10.87
N GLU A 48 -8.83 1.31 11.20
CA GLU A 48 -9.37 1.29 12.56
C GLU A 48 -10.17 0.02 12.84
N GLU A 49 -10.84 -0.51 11.83
CA GLU A 49 -11.76 -1.63 12.04
C GLU A 49 -11.10 -2.99 11.85
N ILE A 50 -10.03 -3.06 11.09
CA ILE A 50 -9.41 -4.34 10.72
C ILE A 50 -8.01 -4.40 11.30
N ASN A 51 -7.76 -5.40 12.12
CA ASN A 51 -6.52 -5.48 12.89
C ASN A 51 -5.36 -6.14 12.19
N ASN A 52 -5.59 -6.84 11.09
CA ASN A 52 -4.52 -7.65 10.51
C ASN A 52 -4.03 -7.14 9.16
N ILE A 53 -4.14 -5.85 8.91
CA ILE A 53 -3.56 -5.26 7.70
C ILE A 53 -2.06 -5.16 7.92
N GLU A 54 -1.28 -5.74 7.02
CA GLU A 54 0.16 -5.83 7.19
C GLU A 54 0.97 -4.95 6.23
N ALA A 55 0.32 -4.38 5.22
CA ALA A 55 0.97 -3.43 4.32
C ALA A 55 -0.09 -2.66 3.56
N ILE A 56 0.31 -1.53 3.00
CA ILE A 56 -0.59 -0.69 2.23
C ILE A 56 0.00 -0.46 0.84
N TRP A 57 -0.82 -0.64 -0.18
CA TRP A 57 -0.54 -0.29 -1.57
C TRP A 57 -1.33 0.99 -1.82
N LEU A 58 -0.65 2.09 -2.08
CA LEU A 58 -1.30 3.41 -2.07
C LEU A 58 -1.00 4.19 -3.33
N ASP A 59 -2.07 4.60 -4.02
CA ASP A 59 -1.93 5.53 -5.14
C ASP A 59 -1.86 6.96 -4.57
N HIS A 60 -1.10 7.81 -5.24
CA HIS A 60 -1.01 9.20 -4.83
C HIS A 60 -2.26 9.99 -5.17
N TYR A 61 -2.82 9.76 -6.36
CA TYR A 61 -3.98 10.54 -6.82
C TYR A 61 -5.26 9.79 -6.52
N LEU A 62 -5.98 10.26 -5.53
CA LEU A 62 -7.21 9.64 -5.08
C LEU A 62 -8.32 10.69 -5.05
N PRO A 63 -9.59 10.27 -5.22
CA PRO A 63 -10.69 11.22 -5.09
C PRO A 63 -10.86 11.62 -3.63
N GLY A 64 -11.56 12.72 -3.41
CA GLY A 64 -11.80 13.22 -2.07
C GLY A 64 -10.88 14.35 -1.71
N ASP A 65 -10.94 14.75 -0.45
CA ASP A 65 -10.21 15.92 0.01
C ASP A 65 -8.75 15.66 0.35
N LYS A 66 -8.41 14.40 0.57
CA LYS A 66 -7.07 14.07 1.03
C LYS A 66 -6.31 13.29 -0.02
N THR A 67 -5.02 13.57 -0.13
CA THR A 67 -4.13 12.85 -1.06
C THR A 67 -3.47 11.68 -0.34
N GLY A 68 -2.77 10.85 -1.13
CA GLY A 68 -1.96 9.81 -0.52
C GLY A 68 -0.93 10.38 0.44
N LEU A 69 -0.37 11.54 0.11
CA LEU A 69 0.64 12.17 0.98
C LEU A 69 0.05 12.53 2.33
N ASP A 70 -1.18 13.08 2.35
CA ASP A 70 -1.88 13.37 3.60
C ASP A 70 -2.05 12.11 4.44
N PHE A 71 -2.40 11.01 3.78
CA PHE A 71 -2.63 9.74 4.46
C PHE A 71 -1.34 9.23 5.10
N VAL A 72 -0.23 9.26 4.35
CA VAL A 72 1.05 8.79 4.88
C VAL A 72 1.50 9.67 6.03
N ALA A 73 1.30 10.99 5.92
CA ALA A 73 1.67 11.89 7.00
C ALA A 73 0.93 11.51 8.28
N MET A 74 -0.34 11.17 8.17
CA MET A 74 -1.12 10.73 9.33
C MET A 74 -0.60 9.39 9.87
N LEU A 75 -0.34 8.44 8.98
CA LEU A 75 0.12 7.11 9.39
C LEU A 75 1.46 7.15 10.09
N LYS A 76 2.34 8.03 9.65
CA LYS A 76 3.71 8.07 10.14
C LYS A 76 3.96 9.09 11.24
N SER A 77 2.88 9.72 11.73
CA SER A 77 3.05 10.67 12.83
C SER A 77 3.53 9.93 14.07
N PRO A 78 4.23 10.63 15.00
CA PRO A 78 4.82 9.96 16.16
C PRO A 78 3.82 9.20 17.02
N ASP A 79 2.59 9.67 17.09
CA ASP A 79 1.57 9.05 17.93
C ASP A 79 0.77 7.98 17.22
N SER A 80 1.04 7.73 15.96
CA SER A 80 0.24 6.79 15.18
C SER A 80 0.57 5.36 15.56
N LYS A 81 -0.48 4.56 15.73
CA LYS A 81 -0.27 3.14 15.99
C LYS A 81 0.11 2.38 14.73
N TRP A 82 0.05 3.03 13.56
CA TRP A 82 0.44 2.42 12.29
C TRP A 82 1.78 2.91 11.76
N LYS A 83 2.57 3.58 12.57
CA LYS A 83 3.77 4.20 12.03
C LYS A 83 4.80 3.20 11.51
N LYS A 84 4.72 1.94 11.94
CA LYS A 84 5.63 0.91 11.44
C LYS A 84 5.05 0.11 10.29
N LEU A 85 3.83 0.39 9.90
CA LEU A 85 3.17 -0.34 8.84
C LEU A 85 3.82 -0.01 7.50
N PRO A 86 4.28 -1.01 6.74
CA PRO A 86 4.90 -0.74 5.45
C PRO A 86 3.91 -0.13 4.46
N VAL A 87 4.35 0.90 3.75
CA VAL A 87 3.53 1.58 2.75
C VAL A 87 4.31 1.60 1.45
N PHE A 88 3.67 1.14 0.39
CA PHE A 88 4.25 1.13 -0.95
C PHE A 88 3.43 2.08 -1.81
N ILE A 89 4.08 3.14 -2.29
CA ILE A 89 3.41 4.10 -3.16
C ILE A 89 3.54 3.59 -4.59
N VAL A 90 2.42 3.54 -5.29
CA VAL A 90 2.39 3.11 -6.68
C VAL A 90 1.65 4.18 -7.47
N SER A 91 2.37 4.94 -8.26
CA SER A 91 1.83 6.14 -8.88
C SER A 91 2.22 6.26 -10.33
N ASN A 92 1.45 7.00 -11.10
CA ASN A 92 1.77 7.28 -12.49
C ASN A 92 2.90 8.28 -12.67
N THR A 93 3.24 9.03 -11.63
CA THR A 93 4.22 10.09 -11.77
C THR A 93 5.44 9.83 -10.92
N ALA A 94 6.56 10.36 -11.38
CA ALA A 94 7.82 10.24 -10.68
C ALA A 94 8.37 11.63 -10.35
N SER A 95 7.49 12.57 -10.04
CA SER A 95 7.94 13.92 -9.71
C SER A 95 8.90 13.83 -8.53
N ASN A 96 10.05 14.50 -8.65
CA ASN A 96 11.07 14.44 -7.61
C ASN A 96 10.55 14.92 -6.27
N ASN A 97 9.70 15.94 -6.28
CA ASN A 97 9.16 16.45 -5.03
C ASN A 97 8.27 15.43 -4.34
N ASN A 98 7.43 14.74 -5.10
CA ASN A 98 6.56 13.72 -4.53
C ASN A 98 7.37 12.55 -3.98
N VAL A 99 8.34 12.08 -4.75
CA VAL A 99 9.17 10.95 -4.31
C VAL A 99 9.87 11.31 -3.01
N ARG A 100 10.50 12.46 -2.96
CA ARG A 100 11.21 12.89 -1.76
C ARG A 100 10.29 13.02 -0.56
N SER A 101 9.10 13.60 -0.78
CA SER A 101 8.16 13.80 0.32
C SER A 101 7.74 12.48 0.93
N TYR A 102 7.41 11.50 0.08
CA TYR A 102 7.02 10.20 0.59
C TYR A 102 8.16 9.48 1.30
N LEU A 103 9.35 9.50 0.71
CA LEU A 103 10.48 8.81 1.33
C LEU A 103 10.85 9.45 2.66
N ARG A 104 10.75 10.77 2.73
CA ARG A 104 11.04 11.49 3.97
C ARG A 104 10.04 11.12 5.06
N LEU A 105 8.80 10.85 4.69
CA LEU A 105 7.79 10.43 5.65
C LEU A 105 7.97 8.99 6.11
N GLY A 106 8.74 8.20 5.36
CA GLY A 106 9.03 6.85 5.80
C GLY A 106 8.30 5.74 5.07
N VAL A 107 7.86 5.98 3.82
CA VAL A 107 7.30 4.88 3.05
C VAL A 107 8.39 3.87 2.71
N SER A 108 7.98 2.63 2.51
CA SER A 108 8.92 1.55 2.23
C SER A 108 9.47 1.62 0.83
N LYS A 109 8.64 2.02 -0.14
CA LYS A 109 9.07 2.10 -1.52
C LYS A 109 8.14 2.98 -2.33
N TYR A 110 8.67 3.62 -3.36
CA TYR A 110 7.89 4.39 -4.32
C TYR A 110 8.08 3.74 -5.69
N CYS A 111 6.98 3.28 -6.29
CA CYS A 111 7.01 2.62 -7.59
C CYS A 111 6.26 3.47 -8.61
N VAL A 112 6.85 3.65 -9.77
CA VAL A 112 6.21 4.38 -10.86
C VAL A 112 5.55 3.35 -11.77
N LYS A 113 4.24 3.47 -11.98
CA LYS A 113 3.48 2.47 -12.72
C LYS A 113 4.05 2.20 -14.12
N ALA A 114 4.53 3.25 -14.78
CA ALA A 114 5.05 3.11 -16.14
C ALA A 114 6.35 2.29 -16.19
N ASP A 115 7.10 2.25 -15.09
CA ASP A 115 8.40 1.59 -15.04
C ASP A 115 8.35 0.18 -14.49
N HIS A 116 7.21 -0.23 -13.93
CA HIS A 116 7.12 -1.51 -13.25
C HIS A 116 5.85 -2.23 -13.64
N ARG A 117 5.96 -3.52 -13.90
CA ARG A 117 4.79 -4.35 -14.12
C ARG A 117 4.17 -4.70 -12.76
N LEU A 118 2.87 -4.98 -12.77
CA LEU A 118 2.20 -5.34 -11.53
C LEU A 118 2.85 -6.55 -10.86
N ASP A 119 3.26 -7.53 -11.66
CA ASP A 119 3.95 -8.70 -11.12
C ASP A 119 5.19 -8.32 -10.33
N GLU A 120 5.95 -7.36 -10.86
CA GLU A 120 7.18 -6.93 -10.20
C GLU A 120 6.89 -6.23 -8.88
N ILE A 121 5.87 -5.39 -8.86
CA ILE A 121 5.51 -4.68 -7.64
C ILE A 121 5.05 -5.66 -6.58
N VAL A 122 4.21 -6.62 -6.96
CA VAL A 122 3.72 -7.63 -6.02
C VAL A 122 4.88 -8.45 -5.46
N THR A 123 5.84 -8.82 -6.32
CA THR A 123 7.01 -9.56 -5.87
C THR A 123 7.82 -8.74 -4.87
N GLU A 124 7.98 -7.45 -5.13
CA GLU A 124 8.73 -6.60 -4.21
C GLU A 124 8.05 -6.49 -2.86
N ILE A 125 6.73 -6.41 -2.85
CA ILE A 125 5.99 -6.38 -1.59
C ILE A 125 6.17 -7.69 -0.83
N ALA A 126 6.04 -8.81 -1.53
CA ALA A 126 6.20 -10.12 -0.89
C ALA A 126 7.59 -10.28 -0.31
N ASP A 127 8.61 -9.88 -1.09
CA ASP A 127 9.99 -10.00 -0.62
C ASP A 127 10.23 -9.10 0.58
N PHE A 128 9.68 -7.89 0.56
CA PHE A 128 9.85 -6.97 1.68
C PHE A 128 9.22 -7.54 2.95
N LEU A 129 8.02 -8.08 2.83
CA LEU A 129 7.34 -8.60 4.01
C LEU A 129 8.01 -9.85 4.56
N ASP A 130 8.64 -10.63 3.68
CA ASP A 130 9.39 -11.82 4.13
C ASP A 130 10.73 -11.44 4.75
N ASN A 131 11.31 -10.30 4.35
CA ASN A 131 12.64 -9.89 4.79
C ASN A 131 12.64 -8.41 5.16
N PRO A 132 11.89 -8.05 6.21
CA PRO A 132 11.68 -6.62 6.51
C PRO A 132 12.90 -5.86 6.96
N GLU A 133 13.97 -6.57 7.31
CA GLU A 133 15.18 -5.90 7.77
C GLU A 133 16.17 -5.56 6.69
N LYS A 134 15.83 -5.84 5.47
CA LYS A 134 16.74 -5.52 4.38
C LYS A 134 16.65 -4.08 3.95
#